data_4fad0a620d863e1596f77e4d70fadea8
#
_entry.id   4fad0a620d863e1596f77e4d70fadea8
#
_cell.length_a   1.000
_cell.length_b   1.000
_cell.length_c   1.000
_cell.angle_alpha   90.00
_cell.angle_beta   90.00
_cell.angle_gamma   90.00
#
_symmetry.space_group_name_H-M   'P 1'
#
loop_
_entity.id
_entity.type
_entity.pdbx_description
1 polymer ?
#
loop_
_entity_poly.entity_id
_entity_poly.type
_entity_poly.pdbx_seq_one_letter_code
_entity_poly.pdbx_strand_id
1 'polypeptide(L)'
;FDSNTATMVEKYQIIVDCTDAIGVRYLINDVAVAKRIPVVYASIHKFQGQVSVFNYQNGPSYRCLFPEKEEGIAIPSCEMSGVLGVVPQVLGSFQATEVLKIILGVGEVLSGKLLLYDALRVQTQMMTFAKNQKAIEKGVINGNKILNTKKKHNGLNAIAFLEKCNSSEIVVIDVREVEELPEYKGTNVIQVPLGQLAAYSKNLNKNQEILLFCQSGQRSLVAMQYLEKSEFTSVFHLEKGIESLKNQLQ
;
A
#
# COMPACT_ATOMS: atom_id res chain seq x y z
N PHE A 1 0.05 -1.59 -3.60
CA PHE A 1 -0.43 -0.89 -2.39
C PHE A 1 -1.84 -1.33 -1.97
N ASP A 2 -2.78 -1.50 -2.89
CA ASP A 2 -4.19 -1.75 -2.55
C ASP A 2 -4.45 -3.07 -1.82
N SER A 3 -3.63 -4.09 -2.04
CA SER A 3 -3.89 -5.44 -1.54
C SER A 3 -3.59 -5.68 -0.08
N ASN A 4 -2.61 -4.97 0.46
CA ASN A 4 -2.14 -5.18 1.83
C ASN A 4 -2.74 -4.17 2.81
N THR A 5 -3.20 -3.01 2.33
CA THR A 5 -3.70 -1.93 3.18
C THR A 5 -4.85 -2.39 4.06
N ALA A 6 -5.82 -3.12 3.51
CA ALA A 6 -6.95 -3.64 4.27
C ALA A 6 -6.50 -4.57 5.41
N THR A 7 -5.65 -5.54 5.09
CA THR A 7 -5.14 -6.53 6.07
C THR A 7 -4.25 -5.90 7.14
N MET A 8 -3.47 -4.88 6.78
CA MET A 8 -2.64 -4.14 7.73
C MET A 8 -3.49 -3.29 8.67
N VAL A 9 -4.40 -2.50 8.12
CA VAL A 9 -5.23 -1.55 8.87
C VAL A 9 -6.11 -2.28 9.90
N GLU A 10 -6.63 -3.46 9.58
CA GLU A 10 -7.49 -4.24 10.50
C GLU A 10 -6.84 -4.62 11.83
N LYS A 11 -5.52 -4.60 11.91
CA LYS A 11 -4.77 -5.01 13.10
C LYS A 11 -4.49 -3.86 14.07
N TYR A 12 -4.80 -2.62 13.68
CA TYR A 12 -4.39 -1.44 14.46
C TYR A 12 -5.57 -0.54 14.80
N GLN A 13 -5.46 0.16 15.92
CA GLN A 13 -6.47 1.07 16.44
C GLN A 13 -6.22 2.54 16.05
N ILE A 14 -5.01 2.86 15.61
CA ILE A 14 -4.58 4.19 15.18
C ILE A 14 -3.66 4.02 13.98
N ILE A 15 -3.82 4.85 12.97
CA ILE A 15 -2.91 4.91 11.82
C ILE A 15 -2.12 6.21 11.90
N VAL A 16 -0.81 6.14 11.72
CA VAL A 16 0.05 7.32 11.54
C VAL A 16 0.46 7.40 10.08
N ASP A 17 -0.04 8.41 9.38
CA ASP A 17 0.25 8.61 7.96
C ASP A 17 1.50 9.49 7.79
N CYS A 18 2.59 8.87 7.38
CA CYS A 18 3.86 9.51 7.03
C CYS A 18 4.16 9.41 5.53
N THR A 19 3.15 9.17 4.70
CA THR A 19 3.31 9.01 3.25
C THR A 19 3.41 10.35 2.53
N ASP A 20 4.00 10.34 1.35
CA ASP A 20 4.12 11.49 0.44
C ASP A 20 3.24 11.38 -0.80
N ALA A 21 2.70 10.19 -1.07
CA ALA A 21 1.87 9.91 -2.23
C ALA A 21 0.39 10.20 -1.96
N ILE A 22 -0.20 11.13 -2.69
CA ILE A 22 -1.59 11.58 -2.51
C ILE A 22 -2.59 10.42 -2.68
N GLY A 23 -2.39 9.55 -3.67
CA GLY A 23 -3.25 8.38 -3.88
C GLY A 23 -3.27 7.43 -2.68
N VAL A 24 -2.12 7.25 -2.01
CA VAL A 24 -2.01 6.43 -0.79
C VAL A 24 -2.78 7.05 0.37
N ARG A 25 -2.78 8.38 0.49
CA ARG A 25 -3.54 9.09 1.53
C ARG A 25 -5.04 8.92 1.37
N TYR A 26 -5.56 8.98 0.14
CA TYR A 26 -6.97 8.66 -0.12
C TYR A 26 -7.31 7.22 0.20
N LEU A 27 -6.43 6.27 -0.14
CA LEU A 27 -6.59 4.86 0.17
C LEU A 27 -6.64 4.62 1.68
N ILE A 28 -5.67 5.17 2.44
CA ILE A 28 -5.64 5.09 3.90
C ILE A 28 -6.92 5.70 4.49
N ASN A 29 -7.29 6.91 4.04
CA ASN A 29 -8.51 7.57 4.49
C ASN A 29 -9.75 6.69 4.31
N ASP A 30 -9.93 6.12 3.12
CA ASP A 30 -11.16 5.39 2.78
C ASP A 30 -11.28 4.12 3.62
N VAL A 31 -10.20 3.36 3.77
CA VAL A 31 -10.19 2.18 4.64
C VAL A 31 -10.38 2.56 6.11
N ALA A 32 -9.71 3.61 6.58
CA ALA A 32 -9.81 4.08 7.96
C ALA A 32 -11.23 4.57 8.32
N VAL A 33 -11.88 5.30 7.41
CA VAL A 33 -13.27 5.75 7.60
C VAL A 33 -14.23 4.57 7.66
N ALA A 34 -14.09 3.58 6.75
CA ALA A 34 -14.91 2.38 6.73
C ALA A 34 -14.75 1.54 8.01
N LYS A 35 -13.54 1.51 8.59
CA LYS A 35 -13.23 0.80 9.85
C LYS A 35 -13.35 1.66 11.11
N ARG A 36 -13.67 2.94 10.98
CA ARG A 36 -13.75 3.91 12.09
C ARG A 36 -12.44 4.04 12.89
N ILE A 37 -11.31 3.96 12.20
CA ILE A 37 -9.98 4.09 12.79
C ILE A 37 -9.47 5.52 12.60
N PRO A 38 -8.99 6.22 13.66
CA PRO A 38 -8.41 7.54 13.52
C PRO A 38 -7.08 7.50 12.74
N VAL A 39 -6.84 8.55 11.96
CA VAL A 39 -5.62 8.75 11.20
C VAL A 39 -4.91 10.01 11.67
N VAL A 40 -3.71 9.87 12.20
CA VAL A 40 -2.83 10.98 12.56
C VAL A 40 -1.98 11.31 11.34
N TYR A 41 -2.29 12.41 10.71
CA TYR A 41 -1.77 12.83 9.42
C TYR A 41 -0.68 13.89 9.56
N ALA A 42 0.36 13.78 8.73
CA ALA A 42 1.29 14.89 8.47
C ALA A 42 1.63 14.98 6.98
N SER A 43 1.98 16.17 6.55
CA SER A 43 2.51 16.42 5.20
C SER A 43 3.49 17.56 5.24
N ILE A 44 4.46 17.51 4.32
CA ILE A 44 5.60 18.42 4.27
C ILE A 44 5.73 18.99 2.87
N HIS A 45 6.08 20.26 2.79
CA HIS A 45 6.48 20.89 1.55
C HIS A 45 7.59 21.91 1.82
N LYS A 46 8.78 21.70 1.27
CA LYS A 46 9.95 22.56 1.44
C LYS A 46 10.28 22.83 2.92
N PHE A 47 9.90 23.99 3.43
CA PHE A 47 10.17 24.47 4.80
C PHE A 47 8.91 24.45 5.66
N GLN A 48 7.80 23.99 5.14
CA GLN A 48 6.50 24.01 5.81
C GLN A 48 5.98 22.61 6.03
N GLY A 49 5.14 22.46 7.04
CA GLY A 49 4.46 21.24 7.35
C GLY A 49 3.07 21.45 7.88
N GLN A 50 2.29 20.37 7.88
CA GLN A 50 0.94 20.38 8.41
C GLN A 50 0.63 19.08 9.11
N VAL A 51 -0.15 19.16 10.20
CA VAL A 51 -0.58 18.02 11.02
C VAL A 51 -2.07 18.13 11.32
N SER A 52 -2.77 17.02 11.31
CA SER A 52 -4.19 16.91 11.68
C SER A 52 -4.52 15.50 12.16
N VAL A 53 -5.68 15.32 12.78
CA VAL A 53 -6.22 14.01 13.09
C VAL A 53 -7.57 13.87 12.38
N PHE A 54 -7.67 12.85 11.54
CA PHE A 54 -8.90 12.54 10.81
C PHE A 54 -9.64 11.35 11.43
N ASN A 55 -10.94 11.32 11.23
CA ASN A 55 -11.83 10.23 11.62
C ASN A 55 -11.84 9.90 13.14
N TYR A 56 -11.42 10.83 13.99
CA TYR A 56 -11.45 10.66 15.44
C TYR A 56 -12.83 11.03 15.99
N GLN A 57 -13.44 10.13 16.78
CA GLN A 57 -14.75 10.32 17.43
C GLN A 57 -15.83 10.88 16.47
N ASN A 58 -15.93 10.25 15.29
CA ASN A 58 -16.85 10.68 14.23
C ASN A 58 -16.57 12.10 13.66
N GLY A 59 -15.34 12.60 13.82
CA GLY A 59 -14.87 13.87 13.26
C GLY A 59 -14.68 13.83 11.74
N PRO A 60 -14.14 14.91 11.16
CA PRO A 60 -13.88 15.02 9.73
C PRO A 60 -12.84 14.00 9.25
N SER A 61 -12.92 13.63 7.96
CA SER A 61 -11.92 12.79 7.28
C SER A 61 -10.97 13.61 6.42
N TYR A 62 -9.92 12.98 5.90
CA TYR A 62 -9.00 13.60 4.93
C TYR A 62 -9.74 14.20 3.74
N ARG A 63 -10.77 13.51 3.21
CA ARG A 63 -11.60 13.99 2.09
C ARG A 63 -12.44 15.23 2.44
N CYS A 64 -12.68 15.53 3.71
CA CYS A 64 -13.36 16.75 4.13
C CYS A 64 -12.49 18.00 3.92
N LEU A 65 -11.18 17.88 4.16
CA LEU A 65 -10.21 18.94 4.01
C LEU A 65 -9.63 19.01 2.59
N PHE A 66 -9.36 17.83 2.01
CA PHE A 66 -8.80 17.67 0.67
C PHE A 66 -9.79 16.89 -0.21
N PRO A 67 -10.81 17.56 -0.77
CA PRO A 67 -11.71 16.92 -1.71
C PRO A 67 -10.92 16.50 -2.95
N GLU A 68 -11.28 15.33 -3.49
CA GLU A 68 -10.67 14.81 -4.70
C GLU A 68 -10.93 15.79 -5.84
N LYS A 69 -9.86 16.33 -6.41
CA LYS A 69 -9.94 17.20 -7.57
C LYS A 69 -10.19 16.36 -8.81
N GLU A 70 -10.97 16.89 -9.74
CA GLU A 70 -11.09 16.34 -11.08
C GLU A 70 -9.70 16.23 -11.73
N GLU A 71 -9.50 15.21 -12.55
CA GLU A 71 -8.21 14.83 -13.13
C GLU A 71 -7.51 16.03 -13.80
N GLY A 72 -6.23 16.22 -13.53
CA GLY A 72 -5.38 17.15 -14.30
C GLY A 72 -4.39 18.02 -13.54
N ILE A 73 -4.40 18.08 -12.20
CA ILE A 73 -3.40 18.87 -11.47
C ILE A 73 -2.36 17.95 -10.86
N ALA A 74 -1.22 17.80 -11.52
CA ALA A 74 -0.05 17.16 -10.96
C ALA A 74 0.49 18.01 -9.79
N ILE A 75 0.45 17.46 -8.58
CA ILE A 75 1.12 18.06 -7.42
C ILE A 75 2.55 17.52 -7.44
N PRO A 76 3.59 18.39 -7.45
CA PRO A 76 4.98 17.95 -7.44
C PRO A 76 5.25 17.06 -6.21
N SER A 77 5.99 15.96 -6.39
CA SER A 77 6.41 15.11 -5.29
C SER A 77 7.43 15.84 -4.39
N CYS A 78 7.56 15.39 -3.14
CA CYS A 78 8.57 15.93 -2.22
C CYS A 78 9.99 15.75 -2.73
N GLU A 79 10.26 14.71 -3.54
CA GLU A 79 11.56 14.45 -4.19
C GLU A 79 11.95 15.58 -5.15
N MET A 80 11.01 16.12 -5.90
CA MET A 80 11.29 17.20 -6.87
C MET A 80 11.49 18.56 -6.20
N SER A 81 10.88 18.80 -5.04
CA SER A 81 10.88 20.12 -4.38
C SER A 81 11.96 20.26 -3.33
N GLY A 82 12.55 19.16 -2.83
CA GLY A 82 13.40 19.11 -1.67
C GLY A 82 12.67 19.43 -0.37
N VAL A 83 13.18 18.97 0.76
CA VAL A 83 12.62 19.20 2.10
C VAL A 83 13.76 19.44 3.09
N LEU A 84 13.59 20.42 3.97
CA LEU A 84 14.54 20.64 5.07
C LEU A 84 14.41 19.49 6.09
N GLY A 85 15.48 18.70 6.30
CA GLY A 85 15.45 17.44 7.06
C GLY A 85 14.99 17.55 8.52
N VAL A 86 15.03 18.74 9.15
CA VAL A 86 14.51 18.96 10.51
C VAL A 86 12.97 19.04 10.54
N VAL A 87 12.32 19.43 9.45
CA VAL A 87 10.86 19.59 9.41
C VAL A 87 10.12 18.27 9.64
N PRO A 88 10.51 17.13 9.00
CA PRO A 88 9.90 15.83 9.31
C PRO A 88 9.99 15.44 10.78
N GLN A 89 11.11 15.75 11.44
CA GLN A 89 11.31 15.42 12.87
C GLN A 89 10.35 16.19 13.77
N VAL A 90 10.17 17.49 13.51
CA VAL A 90 9.22 18.33 14.25
C VAL A 90 7.78 17.82 14.05
N LEU A 91 7.40 17.52 12.81
CA LEU A 91 6.06 17.03 12.53
C LEU A 91 5.82 15.63 13.09
N GLY A 92 6.81 14.75 13.05
CA GLY A 92 6.75 13.43 13.70
C GLY A 92 6.54 13.53 15.21
N SER A 93 7.14 14.53 15.86
CA SER A 93 6.91 14.80 17.29
C SER A 93 5.47 15.28 17.56
N PHE A 94 4.91 16.12 16.68
CA PHE A 94 3.49 16.48 16.76
C PHE A 94 2.58 15.27 16.53
N GLN A 95 2.86 14.44 15.53
CA GLN A 95 2.09 13.21 15.31
C GLN A 95 2.14 12.27 16.53
N ALA A 96 3.32 12.05 17.09
CA ALA A 96 3.48 11.22 18.30
C ALA A 96 2.67 11.80 19.48
N THR A 97 2.65 13.12 19.64
CA THR A 97 1.85 13.79 20.66
C THR A 97 0.36 13.54 20.45
N GLU A 98 -0.14 13.63 19.21
CA GLU A 98 -1.55 13.33 18.90
C GLU A 98 -1.89 11.87 19.20
N VAL A 99 -1.01 10.93 18.85
CA VAL A 99 -1.18 9.50 19.18
C VAL A 99 -1.30 9.30 20.70
N LEU A 100 -0.42 9.93 21.47
CA LEU A 100 -0.45 9.83 22.94
C LEU A 100 -1.73 10.43 23.52
N LYS A 101 -2.19 11.57 23.00
CA LYS A 101 -3.46 12.18 23.43
C LYS A 101 -4.65 11.24 23.17
N ILE A 102 -4.68 10.58 22.02
CA ILE A 102 -5.74 9.61 21.68
C ILE A 102 -5.69 8.41 22.63
N ILE A 103 -4.51 7.84 22.89
CA ILE A 103 -4.35 6.64 23.74
C ILE A 103 -4.71 6.95 25.20
N LEU A 104 -4.23 8.08 25.71
CA LEU A 104 -4.42 8.46 27.10
C LEU A 104 -5.77 9.13 27.38
N GLY A 105 -6.48 9.55 26.35
CA GLY A 105 -7.74 10.30 26.50
C GLY A 105 -7.54 11.68 27.13
N VAL A 106 -6.39 12.35 26.91
CA VAL A 106 -6.03 13.63 27.52
C VAL A 106 -5.86 14.73 26.48
N GLY A 107 -6.08 15.98 26.89
CA GLY A 107 -5.90 17.16 26.05
C GLY A 107 -6.92 17.25 24.91
N GLU A 108 -6.68 18.14 23.98
CA GLU A 108 -7.52 18.37 22.81
C GLU A 108 -6.84 17.80 21.56
N VAL A 109 -7.47 16.80 20.93
CA VAL A 109 -7.00 16.19 19.69
C VAL A 109 -7.27 17.12 18.49
N LEU A 110 -6.37 17.16 17.51
CA LEU A 110 -6.47 17.99 16.30
C LEU A 110 -7.55 17.48 15.31
N SER A 111 -8.70 17.07 15.80
CA SER A 111 -9.84 16.66 14.97
C SER A 111 -10.62 17.90 14.51
N GLY A 112 -10.78 18.09 13.19
CA GLY A 112 -11.37 19.30 12.62
C GLY A 112 -10.45 20.53 12.67
N LYS A 113 -9.19 20.34 13.02
CA LYS A 113 -8.15 21.36 13.08
C LYS A 113 -6.94 20.95 12.25
N LEU A 114 -6.35 21.89 11.52
CA LEU A 114 -5.10 21.73 10.80
C LEU A 114 -4.05 22.64 11.42
N LEU A 115 -3.03 22.06 12.00
CA LEU A 115 -1.85 22.78 12.44
C LEU A 115 -0.92 22.97 11.25
N LEU A 116 -0.60 24.22 10.94
CA LEU A 116 0.41 24.60 9.95
C LEU A 116 1.68 25.00 10.70
N TYR A 117 2.83 24.50 10.24
CA TYR A 117 4.15 24.83 10.79
C TYR A 117 5.02 25.45 9.70
N ASP A 118 5.64 26.60 10.00
CA ASP A 118 6.62 27.27 9.16
C ASP A 118 7.99 27.25 9.85
N ALA A 119 8.91 26.46 9.32
CA ALA A 119 10.22 26.26 9.91
C ALA A 119 11.13 27.50 9.78
N LEU A 120 10.94 28.34 8.74
CA LEU A 120 11.75 29.56 8.58
C LEU A 120 11.39 30.64 9.58
N ARG A 121 10.15 30.67 10.03
CA ARG A 121 9.66 31.64 11.03
C ARG A 121 9.53 31.04 12.43
N VAL A 122 9.68 29.69 12.55
CA VAL A 122 9.42 28.95 13.79
C VAL A 122 8.04 29.28 14.36
N GLN A 123 7.03 29.29 13.49
CA GLN A 123 5.66 29.66 13.83
C GLN A 123 4.68 28.54 13.51
N THR A 124 3.64 28.47 14.32
CA THR A 124 2.50 27.60 14.07
C THR A 124 1.24 28.42 13.88
N GLN A 125 0.37 27.96 12.99
CA GLN A 125 -0.96 28.52 12.77
C GLN A 125 -2.00 27.41 12.82
N MET A 126 -3.16 27.68 13.40
CA MET A 126 -4.27 26.73 13.48
C MET A 126 -5.39 27.16 12.53
N MET A 127 -5.80 26.25 11.65
CA MET A 127 -6.99 26.41 10.81
C MET A 127 -8.06 25.40 11.25
N THR A 128 -9.32 25.78 11.20
CA THR A 128 -10.44 24.87 11.46
C THR A 128 -11.14 24.49 10.16
N PHE A 129 -11.66 23.27 10.09
CA PHE A 129 -12.45 22.81 8.96
C PHE A 129 -13.61 21.92 9.42
N ALA A 130 -14.70 21.97 8.67
CA ALA A 130 -15.92 21.26 9.02
C ALA A 130 -15.96 19.84 8.42
N LYS A 131 -16.74 18.98 9.06
CA LYS A 131 -17.09 17.66 8.51
C LYS A 131 -18.00 17.84 7.28
N ASN A 132 -17.67 17.13 6.22
CA ASN A 132 -18.50 17.01 5.02
C ASN A 132 -19.07 15.59 4.93
N GLN A 133 -20.37 15.48 5.11
CA GLN A 133 -21.04 14.19 5.16
C GLN A 133 -20.92 13.41 3.84
N LYS A 134 -21.03 14.06 2.69
CA LYS A 134 -20.87 13.42 1.37
C LYS A 134 -19.45 12.87 1.17
N ALA A 135 -18.44 13.58 1.65
CA ALA A 135 -17.05 13.15 1.60
C ALA A 135 -16.82 11.90 2.48
N ILE A 136 -17.45 11.84 3.65
CA ILE A 136 -17.41 10.65 4.52
C ILE A 136 -18.09 9.45 3.84
N GLU A 137 -19.28 9.61 3.30
CA GLU A 137 -20.01 8.54 2.61
C GLU A 137 -19.23 7.99 1.41
N LYS A 138 -18.62 8.87 0.60
CA LYS A 138 -17.72 8.46 -0.49
C LYS A 138 -16.56 7.61 0.04
N GLY A 139 -15.92 8.04 1.14
CA GLY A 139 -14.86 7.29 1.80
C GLY A 139 -15.30 5.91 2.28
N VAL A 140 -16.46 5.82 2.92
CA VAL A 140 -17.04 4.53 3.38
C VAL A 140 -17.29 3.58 2.20
N ILE A 141 -17.89 4.07 1.11
CA ILE A 141 -18.19 3.25 -0.08
C ILE A 141 -16.88 2.71 -0.68
N ASN A 142 -15.89 3.57 -0.88
CA ASN A 142 -14.60 3.17 -1.45
C ASN A 142 -13.85 2.21 -0.52
N GLY A 143 -13.79 2.53 0.78
CA GLY A 143 -13.14 1.68 1.78
C GLY A 143 -13.77 0.28 1.84
N ASN A 144 -15.09 0.18 1.82
CA ASN A 144 -15.77 -1.12 1.78
C ASN A 144 -15.47 -1.89 0.49
N LYS A 145 -15.35 -1.23 -0.66
CA LYS A 145 -14.90 -1.88 -1.89
C LYS A 145 -13.50 -2.49 -1.72
N ILE A 146 -12.56 -1.73 -1.16
CA ILE A 146 -11.18 -2.19 -0.90
C ILE A 146 -11.18 -3.37 0.08
N LEU A 147 -11.91 -3.25 1.20
CA LEU A 147 -12.00 -4.28 2.23
C LEU A 147 -12.68 -5.57 1.74
N ASN A 148 -13.69 -5.44 0.87
CA ASN A 148 -14.43 -6.56 0.29
C ASN A 148 -13.76 -7.14 -0.95
N THR A 149 -12.73 -6.49 -1.49
CA THR A 149 -11.88 -7.10 -2.50
C THR A 149 -11.16 -8.25 -1.80
N LYS A 150 -11.80 -9.43 -1.74
CA LYS A 150 -11.13 -10.68 -1.36
C LYS A 150 -10.03 -10.88 -2.38
N LYS A 151 -8.84 -10.33 -2.13
CA LYS A 151 -7.69 -10.87 -2.82
C LYS A 151 -7.58 -12.32 -2.33
N LYS A 152 -7.78 -13.25 -3.25
CA LYS A 152 -7.12 -14.53 -3.14
C LYS A 152 -5.68 -14.20 -2.77
N HIS A 153 -5.23 -14.60 -1.59
CA HIS A 153 -3.81 -14.56 -1.24
C HIS A 153 -3.15 -15.57 -2.17
N ASN A 154 -2.76 -15.10 -3.35
CA ASN A 154 -2.13 -15.92 -4.38
C ASN A 154 -0.61 -15.99 -4.13
N GLY A 155 -0.14 -15.44 -3.01
CA GLY A 155 1.20 -15.67 -2.48
C GLY A 155 1.29 -17.02 -1.77
N LEU A 156 2.25 -17.84 -2.15
CA LEU A 156 2.50 -19.14 -1.56
C LEU A 156 3.79 -19.12 -0.76
N ASN A 157 3.77 -19.76 0.41
CA ASN A 157 5.01 -20.12 1.09
C ASN A 157 5.72 -21.27 0.34
N ALA A 158 6.95 -21.58 0.73
CA ALA A 158 7.78 -22.59 0.06
C ALA A 158 7.11 -23.97 0.00
N ILE A 159 6.46 -24.41 1.09
CA ILE A 159 5.81 -25.73 1.17
C ILE A 159 4.64 -25.80 0.19
N ALA A 160 3.71 -24.86 0.28
CA ALA A 160 2.54 -24.81 -0.60
C ALA A 160 2.91 -24.62 -2.08
N PHE A 161 4.02 -23.92 -2.37
CA PHE A 161 4.54 -23.75 -3.71
C PHE A 161 5.04 -25.09 -4.27
N LEU A 162 5.86 -25.82 -3.50
CA LEU A 162 6.40 -27.13 -3.92
C LEU A 162 5.29 -28.18 -4.08
N GLU A 163 4.31 -28.21 -3.18
CA GLU A 163 3.15 -29.09 -3.31
C GLU A 163 2.41 -28.85 -4.63
N LYS A 164 2.21 -27.58 -5.01
CA LYS A 164 1.57 -27.24 -6.28
C LYS A 164 2.44 -27.57 -7.50
N CYS A 165 3.75 -27.42 -7.43
CA CYS A 165 4.67 -27.77 -8.53
C CYS A 165 4.60 -29.24 -8.95
N ASN A 166 4.12 -30.13 -8.09
CA ASN A 166 4.00 -31.57 -8.38
C ASN A 166 2.82 -31.89 -9.31
N SER A 167 1.96 -30.96 -9.63
CA SER A 167 0.83 -31.16 -10.56
C SER A 167 1.28 -30.98 -12.01
N SER A 168 0.98 -31.93 -12.88
CA SER A 168 1.34 -31.92 -14.31
C SER A 168 0.57 -30.87 -15.12
N GLU A 169 -0.51 -30.30 -14.58
CA GLU A 169 -1.38 -29.34 -15.27
C GLU A 169 -0.96 -27.87 -15.03
N ILE A 170 0.05 -27.66 -14.18
CA ILE A 170 0.48 -26.33 -13.78
C ILE A 170 1.67 -25.86 -14.62
N VAL A 171 1.65 -24.63 -15.03
CA VAL A 171 2.80 -23.96 -15.66
C VAL A 171 3.57 -23.18 -14.59
N VAL A 172 4.84 -23.52 -14.42
CA VAL A 172 5.74 -22.82 -13.51
C VAL A 172 6.62 -21.87 -14.32
N ILE A 173 6.60 -20.58 -14.01
CA ILE A 173 7.37 -19.56 -14.73
C ILE A 173 8.39 -18.92 -13.79
N ASP A 174 9.66 -19.03 -14.16
CA ASP A 174 10.74 -18.26 -13.56
C ASP A 174 10.87 -16.91 -14.28
N VAL A 175 10.59 -15.83 -13.54
CA VAL A 175 10.63 -14.46 -14.11
C VAL A 175 11.98 -13.76 -13.89
N ARG A 176 13.03 -14.51 -13.55
CA ARG A 176 14.40 -14.01 -13.45
C ARG A 176 15.06 -13.95 -14.83
N GLU A 177 16.19 -13.25 -14.90
CA GLU A 177 17.05 -13.32 -16.07
C GLU A 177 17.72 -14.70 -16.19
N VAL A 178 18.07 -15.08 -17.42
CA VAL A 178 18.56 -16.46 -17.73
C VAL A 178 19.82 -16.85 -16.95
N GLU A 179 20.62 -15.86 -16.56
CA GLU A 179 21.92 -16.07 -15.92
C GLU A 179 21.87 -16.07 -14.38
N GLU A 180 20.68 -15.89 -13.78
CA GLU A 180 20.54 -15.79 -12.31
C GLU A 180 20.61 -17.17 -11.64
N LEU A 181 21.47 -17.27 -10.61
CA LEU A 181 21.64 -18.45 -9.79
C LEU A 181 20.91 -18.32 -8.42
N PRO A 182 20.54 -19.44 -7.75
CA PRO A 182 20.66 -20.83 -8.20
C PRO A 182 19.63 -21.19 -9.28
N GLU A 183 19.99 -22.09 -10.19
CA GLU A 183 19.05 -22.66 -11.15
C GLU A 183 18.01 -23.52 -10.41
N TYR A 184 16.74 -23.38 -10.75
CA TYR A 184 15.68 -24.24 -10.21
C TYR A 184 15.40 -25.38 -11.19
N LYS A 185 15.72 -26.60 -10.77
CA LYS A 185 15.59 -27.84 -11.59
C LYS A 185 14.24 -28.57 -11.40
N GLY A 186 13.16 -27.82 -11.16
CA GLY A 186 11.82 -28.42 -11.09
C GLY A 186 11.28 -28.88 -12.44
N THR A 187 10.31 -29.78 -12.42
CA THR A 187 9.58 -30.22 -13.62
C THR A 187 8.66 -29.06 -14.10
N ASN A 188 8.52 -28.91 -15.42
CA ASN A 188 7.64 -27.94 -16.08
C ASN A 188 7.97 -26.46 -15.82
N VAL A 189 9.24 -26.15 -15.52
CA VAL A 189 9.67 -24.74 -15.36
C VAL A 189 10.01 -24.15 -16.71
N ILE A 190 9.41 -22.99 -16.98
CA ILE A 190 9.68 -22.20 -18.17
C ILE A 190 10.32 -20.88 -17.71
N GLN A 191 11.48 -20.57 -18.27
CA GLN A 191 12.14 -19.31 -17.98
C GLN A 191 11.64 -18.21 -18.90
N VAL A 192 11.01 -17.18 -18.32
CA VAL A 192 10.49 -16.03 -19.03
C VAL A 192 10.81 -14.77 -18.22
N PRO A 193 11.90 -14.08 -18.51
CA PRO A 193 12.24 -12.83 -17.85
C PRO A 193 11.06 -11.85 -17.76
N LEU A 194 10.96 -11.13 -16.66
CA LEU A 194 9.82 -10.25 -16.40
C LEU A 194 9.53 -9.29 -17.57
N GLY A 195 10.57 -8.78 -18.23
CA GLY A 195 10.44 -7.91 -19.42
C GLY A 195 9.82 -8.58 -20.64
N GLN A 196 9.87 -9.92 -20.72
CA GLN A 196 9.31 -10.71 -21.83
C GLN A 196 7.93 -11.30 -21.52
N LEU A 197 7.48 -11.23 -20.26
CA LEU A 197 6.23 -11.83 -19.82
C LEU A 197 5.00 -11.33 -20.61
N ALA A 198 4.98 -10.06 -20.97
CA ALA A 198 3.86 -9.46 -21.71
C ALA A 198 3.69 -10.07 -23.12
N ALA A 199 4.80 -10.39 -23.79
CA ALA A 199 4.77 -11.05 -25.09
C ALA A 199 4.41 -12.53 -24.94
N TYR A 200 5.01 -13.21 -23.96
CA TYR A 200 4.82 -14.64 -23.70
C TYR A 200 3.39 -14.96 -23.26
N SER A 201 2.77 -14.13 -22.42
CA SER A 201 1.43 -14.34 -21.88
C SER A 201 0.32 -14.41 -22.94
N LYS A 202 0.55 -13.88 -24.14
CA LYS A 202 -0.41 -13.97 -25.27
C LYS A 202 -0.64 -15.41 -25.74
N ASN A 203 0.32 -16.31 -25.48
CA ASN A 203 0.26 -17.72 -25.87
C ASN A 203 -0.23 -18.63 -24.73
N LEU A 204 -0.50 -18.08 -23.53
CA LEU A 204 -0.97 -18.85 -22.40
C LEU A 204 -2.49 -18.94 -22.35
N ASN A 205 -3.01 -20.06 -21.88
CA ASN A 205 -4.44 -20.19 -21.59
C ASN A 205 -4.80 -19.42 -20.33
N LYS A 206 -5.75 -18.50 -20.40
CA LYS A 206 -6.17 -17.66 -19.27
C LYS A 206 -6.76 -18.43 -18.10
N ASN A 207 -7.27 -19.63 -18.32
CA ASN A 207 -7.83 -20.50 -17.29
C ASN A 207 -6.81 -21.49 -16.71
N GLN A 208 -5.59 -21.50 -17.23
CA GLN A 208 -4.52 -22.37 -16.75
C GLN A 208 -3.99 -21.89 -15.41
N GLU A 209 -3.64 -22.82 -14.54
CA GLU A 209 -2.99 -22.49 -13.27
C GLU A 209 -1.51 -22.16 -13.51
N ILE A 210 -1.07 -20.99 -13.05
CA ILE A 210 0.27 -20.46 -13.27
C ILE A 210 0.93 -20.21 -11.91
N LEU A 211 2.13 -20.75 -11.71
CA LEU A 211 2.99 -20.45 -10.60
C LEU A 211 4.16 -19.59 -11.05
N LEU A 212 4.41 -18.50 -10.35
CA LEU A 212 5.49 -17.56 -10.64
C LEU A 212 6.49 -17.54 -9.51
N PHE A 213 7.77 -17.49 -9.83
CA PHE A 213 8.80 -17.23 -8.84
C PHE A 213 9.91 -16.33 -9.39
N CYS A 214 10.66 -15.71 -8.50
CA CYS A 214 11.87 -14.97 -8.78
C CYS A 214 12.85 -15.11 -7.61
N GLN A 215 13.90 -14.31 -7.57
CA GLN A 215 14.92 -14.38 -6.51
C GLN A 215 14.34 -14.12 -5.10
N SER A 216 13.57 -13.03 -4.91
CA SER A 216 13.10 -12.54 -3.61
C SER A 216 11.59 -12.44 -3.45
N GLY A 217 10.80 -12.79 -4.48
CA GLY A 217 9.34 -12.65 -4.51
C GLY A 217 8.83 -11.32 -5.10
N GLN A 218 9.67 -10.29 -5.25
CA GLN A 218 9.22 -8.97 -5.73
C GLN A 218 8.82 -8.98 -7.21
N ARG A 219 9.69 -9.48 -8.09
CA ARG A 219 9.40 -9.56 -9.54
C ARG A 219 8.23 -10.50 -9.84
N SER A 220 8.13 -11.63 -9.13
CA SER A 220 7.01 -12.56 -9.30
C SER A 220 5.69 -11.98 -8.81
N LEU A 221 5.68 -11.11 -7.81
CA LEU A 221 4.50 -10.36 -7.40
C LEU A 221 4.03 -9.40 -8.51
N VAL A 222 4.97 -8.66 -9.12
CA VAL A 222 4.66 -7.76 -10.25
C VAL A 222 4.13 -8.56 -11.45
N ALA A 223 4.76 -9.70 -11.75
CA ALA A 223 4.33 -10.61 -12.81
C ALA A 223 2.90 -11.13 -12.58
N MET A 224 2.59 -11.56 -11.36
CA MET A 224 1.26 -12.01 -10.96
C MET A 224 0.21 -10.93 -11.17
N GLN A 225 0.48 -9.71 -10.69
CA GLN A 225 -0.43 -8.57 -10.83
C GLN A 225 -0.67 -8.20 -12.31
N TYR A 226 0.35 -8.32 -13.14
CA TYR A 226 0.22 -8.12 -14.59
C TYR A 226 -0.71 -9.17 -15.23
N LEU A 227 -0.51 -10.46 -14.91
CA LEU A 227 -1.35 -11.54 -15.44
C LEU A 227 -2.79 -11.43 -14.93
N GLU A 228 -3.01 -11.11 -13.66
CA GLU A 228 -4.36 -10.88 -13.11
C GLU A 228 -5.09 -9.72 -13.83
N LYS A 229 -4.38 -8.61 -14.11
CA LYS A 229 -4.93 -7.51 -14.92
C LYS A 229 -5.24 -7.91 -16.36
N SER A 230 -4.53 -8.92 -16.87
CA SER A 230 -4.74 -9.51 -18.21
C SER A 230 -5.78 -10.64 -18.20
N GLU A 231 -6.60 -10.72 -17.13
CA GLU A 231 -7.74 -11.65 -16.97
C GLU A 231 -7.35 -13.13 -16.80
N PHE A 232 -6.13 -13.43 -16.35
CA PHE A 232 -5.79 -14.78 -15.91
C PHE A 232 -6.44 -15.08 -14.56
N THR A 233 -7.11 -16.24 -14.43
CA THR A 233 -7.97 -16.53 -13.28
C THR A 233 -7.29 -17.24 -12.13
N SER A 234 -6.16 -17.93 -12.38
CA SER A 234 -5.48 -18.77 -11.41
C SER A 234 -3.97 -18.57 -11.46
N VAL A 235 -3.51 -17.46 -10.88
CA VAL A 235 -2.08 -17.10 -10.85
C VAL A 235 -1.61 -17.03 -9.41
N PHE A 236 -0.50 -17.67 -9.11
CA PHE A 236 0.14 -17.71 -7.79
C PHE A 236 1.60 -17.29 -7.89
N HIS A 237 2.19 -16.84 -6.80
CA HIS A 237 3.62 -16.55 -6.77
C HIS A 237 4.27 -16.99 -5.45
N LEU A 238 5.55 -17.31 -5.49
CA LEU A 238 6.37 -17.64 -4.33
C LEU A 238 6.76 -16.33 -3.58
N GLU A 239 6.19 -16.11 -2.37
CA GLU A 239 6.31 -14.84 -1.64
C GLU A 239 7.75 -14.42 -1.33
N LYS A 240 8.59 -15.37 -0.92
CA LYS A 240 9.99 -15.09 -0.54
C LYS A 240 10.99 -15.49 -1.62
N GLY A 241 10.51 -15.81 -2.82
CA GLY A 241 11.33 -16.22 -3.96
C GLY A 241 12.10 -17.54 -3.73
N ILE A 242 12.97 -17.86 -4.69
CA ILE A 242 13.72 -19.13 -4.73
C ILE A 242 14.62 -19.33 -3.49
N GLU A 243 15.02 -18.24 -2.83
CA GLU A 243 15.83 -18.34 -1.60
C GLU A 243 15.11 -19.09 -0.48
N SER A 244 13.80 -19.00 -0.43
CA SER A 244 12.99 -19.72 0.57
C SER A 244 12.93 -21.23 0.33
N LEU A 245 13.30 -21.71 -0.85
CA LEU A 245 13.33 -23.13 -1.20
C LEU A 245 14.64 -23.82 -0.79
N LYS A 246 15.72 -23.08 -0.52
CA LYS A 246 17.05 -23.65 -0.21
C LYS A 246 17.06 -24.64 0.97
N ASN A 247 16.18 -24.45 1.95
CA ASN A 247 16.10 -25.31 3.13
C ASN A 247 15.18 -26.53 2.96
N GLN A 248 14.57 -26.71 1.80
CA GLN A 248 13.62 -27.79 1.52
C GLN A 248 14.02 -28.66 0.34
N LEU A 249 15.12 -28.34 -0.34
CA LEU A 249 15.69 -29.08 -1.45
C LEU A 249 16.93 -29.93 -1.05
N GLN A 250 17.19 -30.03 0.28
CA GLN A 250 18.22 -30.93 0.84
C GLN A 250 17.65 -32.31 1.16
#